data_6f48921bfc2d60b93de2914401e5f3e6
#
_entry.id   6f48921bfc2d60b93de2914401e5f3e6
#
_cell.length_a   1.000
_cell.length_b   1.000
_cell.length_c   1.000
_cell.angle_alpha   90.00
_cell.angle_beta   90.00
_cell.angle_gamma   90.00
#
_symmetry.space_group_name_H-M   'P 1'
#
loop_
_entity.id
_entity.type
_entity.pdbx_description
1 polymer ?
#
loop_
_entity_poly.entity_id
_entity_poly.type
_entity_poly.pdbx_seq_one_letter_code
_entity_poly.pdbx_strand_id
1 'polypeptide(L)'
;MEVEWKLENDLAKSIEMVNNGDVDLIARPIPVTTEMREQVLFSKPILQTRKVLVQRKAEYNDSIEPIRDQLELAGKTIYVPSNSPDILRLKNLADEIADTIIIKEMPDYQAQQLLVMVAKGDIDYAVCDEKEAIEASESLPEIDYGTAVGFHQLHSWAIRKSNTDLCAKVDTFLTHYKPTKEYRRLYLKYYSSK
;
A
#
# COMPACT_ATOMS: atom_id res chain seq x y z
N MET A 1 20.58 -14.82 19.39
CA MET A 1 19.31 -15.36 18.89
C MET A 1 19.59 -15.78 17.46
N GLU A 2 19.34 -17.00 17.13
CA GLU A 2 19.45 -17.53 15.77
C GLU A 2 18.12 -17.28 15.05
N VAL A 3 18.16 -16.93 13.76
CA VAL A 3 16.98 -16.62 12.97
C VAL A 3 16.92 -17.61 11.80
N GLU A 4 15.82 -18.36 11.72
CA GLU A 4 15.51 -19.23 10.60
C GLU A 4 14.46 -18.55 9.71
N TRP A 5 14.67 -18.59 8.39
CA TRP A 5 13.75 -17.98 7.42
C TRP A 5 12.89 -19.03 6.73
N LYS A 6 11.60 -18.82 6.73
CA LYS A 6 10.62 -19.58 5.93
C LYS A 6 9.96 -18.65 4.92
N LEU A 7 10.00 -19.01 3.64
CA LEU A 7 9.39 -18.21 2.58
C LEU A 7 7.94 -18.67 2.39
N GLU A 8 7.00 -17.74 2.58
CA GLU A 8 5.57 -17.94 2.29
C GLU A 8 4.99 -16.64 1.70
N ASN A 9 4.36 -16.75 0.53
CA ASN A 9 3.80 -15.60 -0.20
C ASN A 9 2.34 -15.33 0.15
N ASP A 10 1.60 -16.37 0.55
CA ASP A 10 0.20 -16.26 0.95
C ASP A 10 0.12 -15.67 2.37
N LEU A 11 -0.61 -14.56 2.53
CA LEU A 11 -0.77 -13.90 3.83
C LEU A 11 -1.63 -14.73 4.79
N ALA A 12 -2.72 -15.32 4.31
CA ALA A 12 -3.62 -16.10 5.16
C ALA A 12 -2.88 -17.32 5.74
N LYS A 13 -2.11 -18.01 4.89
CA LYS A 13 -1.27 -19.12 5.31
C LYS A 13 -0.15 -18.68 6.27
N SER A 14 0.47 -17.52 6.04
CA SER A 14 1.46 -16.96 6.97
C SER A 14 0.87 -16.70 8.35
N ILE A 15 -0.37 -16.20 8.42
CA ILE A 15 -1.10 -15.96 9.68
C ILE A 15 -1.40 -17.29 10.39
N GLU A 16 -1.83 -18.30 9.63
CA GLU A 16 -2.06 -19.65 10.18
C GLU A 16 -0.76 -20.22 10.77
N MET A 17 0.37 -20.13 10.06
CA MET A 17 1.67 -20.59 10.55
C MET A 17 2.12 -19.88 11.85
N VAL A 18 1.89 -18.56 11.96
CA VAL A 18 2.18 -17.82 13.19
C VAL A 18 1.29 -18.30 14.33
N ASN A 19 0.00 -18.48 14.08
CA ASN A 19 -0.95 -18.89 15.12
C ASN A 19 -0.73 -20.32 15.59
N ASN A 20 -0.32 -21.22 14.69
CA ASN A 20 0.01 -22.61 15.00
C ASN A 20 1.38 -22.76 15.70
N GLY A 21 2.24 -21.74 15.61
CA GLY A 21 3.57 -21.75 16.20
C GLY A 21 4.67 -22.31 15.30
N ASP A 22 4.39 -22.47 14.01
CA ASP A 22 5.36 -22.91 13.01
C ASP A 22 6.41 -21.83 12.73
N VAL A 23 6.04 -20.57 12.95
CA VAL A 23 6.90 -19.39 12.91
C VAL A 23 6.50 -18.43 14.04
N ASP A 24 7.42 -17.57 14.46
CA ASP A 24 7.19 -16.63 15.56
C ASP A 24 6.75 -15.24 15.08
N LEU A 25 7.18 -14.85 13.87
CA LEU A 25 7.03 -13.51 13.33
C LEU A 25 6.84 -13.57 11.81
N ILE A 26 5.95 -12.74 11.28
CA ILE A 26 5.82 -12.45 9.85
C ILE A 26 6.57 -11.15 9.58
N ALA A 27 7.75 -11.24 8.98
CA ALA A 27 8.65 -10.11 8.73
C ALA A 27 8.38 -9.45 7.37
N ARG A 28 7.12 -9.08 7.11
CA ARG A 28 6.72 -8.30 5.92
C ARG A 28 5.77 -7.17 6.31
N PRO A 29 5.65 -6.10 5.51
CA PRO A 29 4.68 -5.04 5.76
C PRO A 29 3.25 -5.57 5.64
N ILE A 30 2.51 -5.59 6.75
CA ILE A 30 1.10 -6.01 6.80
C ILE A 30 0.28 -4.80 7.23
N PRO A 31 -0.82 -4.45 6.51
CA PRO A 31 -1.71 -3.38 6.93
C PRO A 31 -2.31 -3.66 8.30
N VAL A 32 -2.26 -2.67 9.18
CA VAL A 32 -2.83 -2.77 10.52
C VAL A 32 -4.32 -2.44 10.47
N THR A 33 -5.16 -3.48 10.38
CA THR A 33 -6.61 -3.35 10.40
C THR A 33 -7.21 -3.88 11.71
N THR A 34 -8.45 -3.50 12.02
CA THR A 34 -9.17 -4.00 13.21
C THR A 34 -9.32 -5.52 13.14
N GLU A 35 -9.71 -6.04 11.98
CA GLU A 35 -9.88 -7.47 11.75
C GLU A 35 -8.58 -8.27 11.98
N MET A 36 -7.45 -7.76 11.45
CA MET A 36 -6.16 -8.41 11.64
C MET A 36 -5.68 -8.37 13.10
N ARG A 37 -6.03 -7.32 13.85
CA ARG A 37 -5.74 -7.22 15.29
C ARG A 37 -6.43 -8.28 16.14
N GLU A 38 -7.51 -8.84 15.63
CA GLU A 38 -8.19 -9.96 16.30
C GLU A 38 -7.40 -11.27 16.18
N GLN A 39 -6.57 -11.40 15.14
CA GLN A 39 -5.82 -12.62 14.82
C GLN A 39 -4.38 -12.60 15.30
N VAL A 40 -3.71 -11.44 15.26
CA VAL A 40 -2.27 -11.30 15.57
C VAL A 40 -1.99 -10.05 16.41
N LEU A 41 -0.81 -10.01 17.05
CA LEU A 41 -0.20 -8.79 17.56
C LEU A 41 0.58 -8.10 16.44
N PHE A 42 0.61 -6.79 16.48
CA PHE A 42 1.41 -5.98 15.57
C PHE A 42 2.57 -5.32 16.30
N SER A 43 3.73 -5.33 15.66
CA SER A 43 4.85 -4.51 16.08
C SER A 43 4.54 -3.01 15.90
N LYS A 44 5.41 -2.13 16.43
CA LYS A 44 5.45 -0.74 16.01
C LYS A 44 5.54 -0.65 14.48
N PRO A 45 4.85 0.33 13.86
CA PRO A 45 4.84 0.44 12.40
C PRO A 45 6.25 0.53 11.82
N ILE A 46 6.53 -0.29 10.82
CA ILE A 46 7.78 -0.25 10.06
C ILE A 46 7.67 0.66 8.85
N LEU A 47 6.46 0.87 8.39
CA LEU A 47 6.15 1.56 7.16
C LEU A 47 4.81 2.28 7.30
N GLN A 48 4.69 3.41 6.63
CA GLN A 48 3.45 4.14 6.44
C GLN A 48 3.28 4.40 4.95
N THR A 49 2.12 4.10 4.42
CA THR A 49 1.77 4.33 3.02
C THR A 49 0.32 4.79 2.90
N ARG A 50 -0.07 5.23 1.74
CA ARG A 50 -1.44 5.62 1.41
C ARG A 50 -1.78 5.22 -0.01
N LYS A 51 -3.06 5.18 -0.34
CA LYS A 51 -3.52 5.02 -1.71
C LYS A 51 -3.53 6.36 -2.43
N VAL A 52 -3.06 6.36 -3.66
CA VAL A 52 -2.98 7.55 -4.51
C VAL A 52 -3.70 7.32 -5.84
N LEU A 53 -4.27 8.38 -6.35
CA LEU A 53 -4.74 8.44 -7.73
C LEU A 53 -3.52 8.58 -8.64
N VAL A 54 -3.45 7.73 -9.65
CA VAL A 54 -2.47 7.85 -10.73
C VAL A 54 -3.17 8.30 -11.98
N GLN A 55 -2.66 9.37 -12.58
CA GLN A 55 -3.18 10.05 -13.74
C GLN A 55 -2.02 10.59 -14.57
N ARG A 56 -2.26 11.15 -15.77
CA ARG A 56 -1.20 11.79 -16.53
C ARG A 56 -0.93 13.21 -16.01
N LYS A 57 0.31 13.66 -16.11
CA LYS A 57 0.67 15.07 -15.94
C LYS A 57 0.08 15.90 -17.08
N ALA A 58 -0.18 17.18 -16.85
CA ALA A 58 -0.77 18.09 -17.83
C ALA A 58 0.01 18.12 -19.16
N GLU A 59 1.33 18.09 -19.10
CA GLU A 59 2.23 18.10 -20.29
C GLU A 59 2.06 16.86 -21.21
N TYR A 60 1.50 15.77 -20.68
CA TYR A 60 1.20 14.53 -21.41
C TYR A 60 -0.30 14.27 -21.57
N ASN A 61 -1.15 15.25 -21.27
CA ASN A 61 -2.59 15.11 -21.24
C ASN A 61 -3.32 16.34 -21.82
N ASP A 62 -2.87 16.82 -22.99
CA ASP A 62 -3.45 17.97 -23.69
C ASP A 62 -3.61 19.22 -22.81
N SER A 63 -2.70 19.44 -21.87
CA SER A 63 -2.73 20.49 -20.86
C SER A 63 -3.90 20.42 -19.88
N ILE A 64 -4.54 19.26 -19.74
CA ILE A 64 -5.56 19.01 -18.70
C ILE A 64 -4.84 18.85 -17.38
N GLU A 65 -5.15 19.73 -16.42
CA GLU A 65 -4.55 19.70 -15.10
C GLU A 65 -4.93 18.43 -14.33
N PRO A 66 -3.97 17.81 -13.63
CA PRO A 66 -4.25 16.66 -12.78
C PRO A 66 -5.24 17.03 -11.67
N ILE A 67 -6.17 16.12 -11.40
CA ILE A 67 -7.08 16.20 -10.24
C ILE A 67 -6.26 16.37 -8.97
N ARG A 68 -6.66 17.29 -8.10
CA ARG A 68 -6.02 17.57 -6.81
C ARG A 68 -6.97 17.45 -5.62
N ASP A 69 -8.27 17.56 -5.85
CA ASP A 69 -9.29 17.39 -4.83
C ASP A 69 -10.05 16.07 -5.04
N GLN A 70 -10.32 15.36 -3.96
CA GLN A 70 -11.10 14.10 -4.01
C GLN A 70 -12.53 14.34 -4.51
N LEU A 71 -13.11 15.52 -4.33
CA LEU A 71 -14.44 15.89 -4.86
C LEU A 71 -14.48 15.86 -6.40
N GLU A 72 -13.37 16.11 -7.06
CA GLU A 72 -13.28 16.08 -8.53
C GLU A 72 -13.33 14.64 -9.09
N LEU A 73 -13.29 13.61 -8.23
CA LEU A 73 -13.47 12.21 -8.62
C LEU A 73 -14.93 11.85 -8.91
N ALA A 74 -15.86 12.74 -8.58
CA ALA A 74 -17.28 12.58 -8.90
C ALA A 74 -17.49 12.31 -10.39
N GLY A 75 -18.18 11.21 -10.72
CA GLY A 75 -18.45 10.77 -12.09
C GLY A 75 -17.24 10.23 -12.87
N LYS A 76 -16.05 10.17 -12.28
CA LYS A 76 -14.86 9.63 -12.96
C LYS A 76 -14.83 8.11 -12.91
N THR A 77 -14.25 7.52 -13.97
CA THR A 77 -13.99 6.07 -14.04
C THR A 77 -12.59 5.79 -13.54
N ILE A 78 -12.47 5.00 -12.47
CA ILE A 78 -11.20 4.62 -11.86
C ILE A 78 -10.98 3.12 -12.04
N TYR A 79 -9.83 2.76 -12.57
CA TYR A 79 -9.45 1.38 -12.85
C TYR A 79 -8.63 0.80 -11.72
N VAL A 80 -8.97 -0.42 -11.31
CA VAL A 80 -8.29 -1.17 -10.24
C VAL A 80 -8.16 -2.66 -10.62
N PRO A 81 -7.17 -3.39 -10.10
CA PRO A 81 -7.14 -4.83 -10.23
C PRO A 81 -8.37 -5.47 -9.58
N SER A 82 -8.87 -6.56 -10.13
CA SER A 82 -10.00 -7.28 -9.54
C SER A 82 -9.63 -7.82 -8.15
N ASN A 83 -10.62 -7.82 -7.26
CA ASN A 83 -10.47 -8.21 -5.85
C ASN A 83 -9.44 -7.36 -5.07
N SER A 84 -9.06 -6.20 -5.58
CA SER A 84 -8.18 -5.27 -4.86
C SER A 84 -8.89 -4.67 -3.64
N PRO A 85 -8.19 -4.49 -2.50
CA PRO A 85 -8.72 -3.75 -1.36
C PRO A 85 -9.05 -2.29 -1.71
N ASP A 86 -8.53 -1.77 -2.83
CA ASP A 86 -8.80 -0.42 -3.33
C ASP A 86 -10.26 -0.20 -3.71
N ILE A 87 -10.97 -1.27 -4.11
CA ILE A 87 -12.40 -1.24 -4.43
C ILE A 87 -13.22 -0.75 -3.23
N LEU A 88 -12.95 -1.33 -2.05
CA LEU A 88 -13.64 -0.91 -0.83
C LEU A 88 -13.30 0.53 -0.46
N ARG A 89 -12.04 0.93 -0.62
CA ARG A 89 -11.63 2.31 -0.34
C ARG A 89 -12.33 3.31 -1.26
N LEU A 90 -12.42 3.01 -2.56
CA LEU A 90 -13.11 3.88 -3.53
C LEU A 90 -14.62 3.96 -3.27
N LYS A 91 -15.25 2.86 -2.86
CA LYS A 91 -16.67 2.89 -2.45
C LYS A 91 -16.88 3.79 -1.24
N ASN A 92 -16.04 3.65 -0.20
CA ASN A 92 -16.11 4.51 0.97
C ASN A 92 -15.86 5.99 0.61
N LEU A 93 -14.94 6.24 -0.33
CA LEU A 93 -14.68 7.61 -0.80
C LEU A 93 -15.88 8.19 -1.55
N ALA A 94 -16.57 7.40 -2.38
CA ALA A 94 -17.79 7.83 -3.04
C ALA A 94 -18.88 8.23 -2.02
N ASP A 95 -19.03 7.44 -0.95
CA ASP A 95 -19.93 7.77 0.15
C ASP A 95 -19.49 9.04 0.90
N GLU A 96 -18.18 9.21 1.14
CA GLU A 96 -17.61 10.40 1.80
C GLU A 96 -17.83 11.69 1.02
N ILE A 97 -17.70 11.64 -0.32
CA ILE A 97 -17.94 12.80 -1.19
C ILE A 97 -19.41 12.97 -1.56
N ALA A 98 -20.28 12.06 -1.13
CA ALA A 98 -21.71 12.01 -1.45
C ALA A 98 -22.01 12.04 -2.96
N ASP A 99 -21.16 11.38 -3.77
CA ASP A 99 -21.28 11.29 -5.21
C ASP A 99 -20.77 9.93 -5.74
N THR A 100 -20.96 9.66 -7.02
CA THR A 100 -20.63 8.39 -7.65
C THR A 100 -19.20 8.39 -8.18
N ILE A 101 -18.42 7.38 -7.83
CA ILE A 101 -17.16 7.02 -8.49
C ILE A 101 -17.40 5.71 -9.27
N ILE A 102 -17.11 5.71 -10.56
CA ILE A 102 -17.28 4.53 -11.41
C ILE A 102 -16.03 3.66 -11.26
N ILE A 103 -16.16 2.54 -10.56
CA ILE A 103 -15.05 1.61 -10.32
C ILE A 103 -15.05 0.53 -11.41
N LYS A 104 -13.97 0.42 -12.18
CA LYS A 104 -13.81 -0.60 -13.20
C LYS A 104 -12.73 -1.59 -12.81
N GLU A 105 -13.16 -2.81 -12.53
CA GLU A 105 -12.27 -3.91 -12.19
C GLU A 105 -11.64 -4.53 -13.44
N MET A 106 -10.34 -4.80 -13.37
CA MET A 106 -9.55 -5.36 -14.46
C MET A 106 -9.00 -6.73 -14.05
N PRO A 107 -9.66 -7.85 -14.47
CA PRO A 107 -9.37 -9.18 -13.91
C PRO A 107 -7.97 -9.72 -14.22
N ASP A 108 -7.39 -9.35 -15.36
CA ASP A 108 -6.11 -9.90 -15.81
C ASP A 108 -4.93 -8.92 -15.61
N TYR A 109 -5.17 -7.82 -14.88
CA TYR A 109 -4.19 -6.75 -14.73
C TYR A 109 -3.78 -6.58 -13.27
N GLN A 110 -2.48 -6.41 -13.07
CA GLN A 110 -1.91 -5.96 -11.80
C GLN A 110 -1.79 -4.43 -11.78
N ALA A 111 -1.60 -3.85 -10.61
CA ALA A 111 -1.49 -2.39 -10.46
C ALA A 111 -0.46 -1.79 -11.43
N GLN A 112 0.74 -2.34 -11.52
CA GLN A 112 1.80 -1.84 -12.39
C GLN A 112 1.41 -1.78 -13.88
N GLN A 113 0.61 -2.75 -14.36
CA GLN A 113 0.13 -2.75 -15.75
C GLN A 113 -0.88 -1.63 -15.98
N LEU A 114 -1.74 -1.34 -14.99
CA LEU A 114 -2.67 -0.21 -15.06
C LEU A 114 -1.92 1.13 -15.09
N LEU A 115 -0.81 1.27 -14.35
CA LEU A 115 0.02 2.47 -14.41
C LEU A 115 0.64 2.70 -15.80
N VAL A 116 1.06 1.63 -16.49
CA VAL A 116 1.50 1.71 -17.89
C VAL A 116 0.37 2.15 -18.80
N MET A 117 -0.86 1.67 -18.60
CA MET A 117 -2.02 2.10 -19.39
C MET A 117 -2.37 3.56 -19.16
N VAL A 118 -2.24 4.07 -17.92
CA VAL A 118 -2.40 5.49 -17.62
C VAL A 118 -1.34 6.32 -18.36
N ALA A 119 -0.07 5.93 -18.28
CA ALA A 119 1.02 6.63 -18.95
C ALA A 119 0.81 6.73 -20.47
N LYS A 120 0.30 5.66 -21.10
CA LYS A 120 0.00 5.62 -22.53
C LYS A 120 -1.29 6.35 -22.93
N GLY A 121 -2.16 6.67 -21.97
CA GLY A 121 -3.47 7.27 -22.26
C GLY A 121 -4.57 6.28 -22.63
N ASP A 122 -4.35 4.98 -22.43
CA ASP A 122 -5.37 3.96 -22.65
C ASP A 122 -6.50 4.05 -21.62
N ILE A 123 -6.17 4.51 -20.41
CA ILE A 123 -7.08 4.84 -19.31
C ILE A 123 -6.65 6.15 -18.66
N ASP A 124 -7.60 6.87 -18.04
CA ASP A 124 -7.30 8.17 -17.43
C ASP A 124 -6.85 8.06 -15.98
N TYR A 125 -7.46 7.16 -15.20
CA TYR A 125 -7.26 7.09 -13.76
C TYR A 125 -7.11 5.66 -13.27
N ALA A 126 -6.08 5.43 -12.46
CA ALA A 126 -5.92 4.20 -11.69
C ALA A 126 -5.62 4.54 -10.23
N VAL A 127 -5.81 3.56 -9.33
CA VAL A 127 -5.42 3.69 -7.92
C VAL A 127 -4.47 2.57 -7.56
N CYS A 128 -3.41 2.93 -6.85
CA CYS A 128 -2.44 1.99 -6.30
C CYS A 128 -1.86 2.51 -4.98
N ASP A 129 -0.95 1.74 -4.41
CA ASP A 129 -0.13 2.20 -3.30
C ASP A 129 0.84 3.31 -3.75
N GLU A 130 1.01 4.36 -2.93
CA GLU A 130 1.92 5.48 -3.22
C GLU A 130 3.34 5.00 -3.57
N LYS A 131 3.82 3.91 -2.98
CA LYS A 131 5.14 3.37 -3.26
C LYS A 131 5.23 2.71 -4.62
N GLU A 132 4.18 1.99 -5.03
CA GLU A 132 4.10 1.43 -6.38
C GLU A 132 4.11 2.55 -7.41
N ALA A 133 3.41 3.65 -7.14
CA ALA A 133 3.42 4.84 -8.02
C ALA A 133 4.79 5.51 -8.06
N ILE A 134 5.47 5.67 -6.92
CA ILE A 134 6.83 6.22 -6.85
C ILE A 134 7.80 5.38 -7.68
N GLU A 135 7.81 4.05 -7.47
CA GLU A 135 8.67 3.13 -8.19
C GLU A 135 8.39 3.15 -9.70
N ALA A 136 7.11 3.13 -10.09
CA ALA A 136 6.72 3.20 -11.48
C ALA A 136 7.12 4.52 -12.15
N SER A 137 7.09 5.65 -11.43
CA SER A 137 7.42 6.98 -11.95
C SER A 137 8.87 7.11 -12.43
N GLU A 138 9.78 6.24 -11.97
CA GLU A 138 11.15 6.20 -12.47
C GLU A 138 11.24 5.80 -13.95
N SER A 139 10.30 4.97 -14.41
CA SER A 139 10.22 4.48 -15.78
C SER A 139 9.07 5.08 -16.60
N LEU A 140 8.11 5.70 -15.93
CA LEU A 140 6.91 6.32 -16.51
C LEU A 140 6.84 7.80 -16.11
N PRO A 141 7.64 8.67 -16.76
CA PRO A 141 7.70 10.10 -16.41
C PRO A 141 6.37 10.84 -16.64
N GLU A 142 5.46 10.25 -17.42
CA GLU A 142 4.14 10.80 -17.76
C GLU A 142 3.17 10.83 -16.58
N ILE A 143 3.34 9.94 -15.60
CA ILE A 143 2.36 9.80 -14.52
C ILE A 143 2.54 10.85 -13.42
N ASP A 144 1.39 11.27 -12.89
CA ASP A 144 1.24 12.05 -11.66
C ASP A 144 0.53 11.19 -10.61
N TYR A 145 1.01 11.24 -9.37
CA TYR A 145 0.45 10.53 -8.23
C TYR A 145 0.31 11.43 -6.98
N GLY A 146 0.22 12.73 -7.21
CA GLY A 146 0.15 13.72 -6.13
C GLY A 146 -1.14 13.73 -5.32
N THR A 147 -2.19 13.03 -5.78
CA THR A 147 -3.50 13.08 -5.16
C THR A 147 -3.78 11.84 -4.33
N ALA A 148 -3.92 12.03 -3.02
CA ALA A 148 -4.26 10.95 -2.10
C ALA A 148 -5.76 10.61 -2.19
N VAL A 149 -6.10 9.32 -2.31
CA VAL A 149 -7.46 8.80 -2.26
C VAL A 149 -7.76 8.05 -0.96
N GLY A 150 -6.82 8.04 -0.03
CA GLY A 150 -6.96 7.38 1.26
C GLY A 150 -6.09 8.01 2.33
N PHE A 151 -6.43 7.68 3.59
CA PHE A 151 -5.58 8.04 4.73
C PHE A 151 -4.31 7.18 4.74
N HIS A 152 -3.31 7.67 5.46
CA HIS A 152 -2.12 6.89 5.70
C HIS A 152 -2.45 5.60 6.45
N GLN A 153 -2.02 4.48 5.90
CA GLN A 153 -2.12 3.17 6.53
C GLN A 153 -0.77 2.79 7.14
N LEU A 154 -0.82 2.34 8.38
CA LEU A 154 0.34 1.81 9.07
C LEU A 154 0.54 0.35 8.67
N HIS A 155 1.77 -0.01 8.36
CA HIS A 155 2.17 -1.39 8.09
C HIS A 155 3.16 -1.84 9.17
N SER A 156 2.94 -3.01 9.70
CA SER A 156 3.71 -3.59 10.82
C SER A 156 4.07 -5.04 10.53
N TRP A 157 4.98 -5.57 11.28
CA TRP A 157 5.19 -7.01 11.37
C TRP A 157 4.11 -7.64 12.24
N ALA A 158 3.74 -8.89 11.95
CA ALA A 158 2.75 -9.62 12.75
C ALA A 158 3.40 -10.70 13.58
N ILE A 159 2.93 -10.86 14.82
CA ILE A 159 3.47 -11.77 15.85
C ILE A 159 2.29 -12.55 16.42
N ARG A 160 2.51 -13.79 16.84
CA ARG A 160 1.49 -14.60 17.50
C ARG A 160 0.88 -13.86 18.68
N LYS A 161 -0.44 -13.92 18.80
CA LYS A 161 -1.20 -13.15 19.80
C LYS A 161 -0.78 -13.46 21.25
N SER A 162 -0.35 -14.69 21.53
CA SER A 162 0.12 -15.09 22.85
C SER A 162 1.58 -14.70 23.15
N ASN A 163 2.36 -14.27 22.16
CA ASN A 163 3.79 -13.97 22.31
C ASN A 163 4.05 -12.49 22.56
N THR A 164 3.53 -11.96 23.65
CA THR A 164 3.65 -10.54 24.04
C THR A 164 5.09 -10.14 24.32
N ASP A 165 5.92 -11.04 24.84
CA ASP A 165 7.32 -10.79 25.15
C ASP A 165 8.15 -10.55 23.88
N LEU A 166 7.92 -11.35 22.83
CA LEU A 166 8.56 -11.13 21.54
C LEU A 166 8.13 -9.79 20.93
N CYS A 167 6.84 -9.47 20.99
CA CYS A 167 6.29 -8.20 20.51
C CYS A 167 6.99 -7.02 21.20
N ALA A 168 7.09 -7.05 22.53
CA ALA A 168 7.77 -6.00 23.31
C ALA A 168 9.26 -5.85 22.96
N LYS A 169 9.96 -6.97 22.72
CA LYS A 169 11.37 -6.95 22.29
C LYS A 169 11.53 -6.35 20.90
N VAL A 170 10.67 -6.75 19.96
CA VAL A 170 10.65 -6.19 18.59
C VAL A 170 10.34 -4.68 18.63
N ASP A 171 9.38 -4.26 19.42
CA ASP A 171 9.01 -2.85 19.57
C ASP A 171 10.15 -2.01 20.18
N THR A 172 10.83 -2.57 21.16
CA THR A 172 12.02 -1.94 21.77
C THR A 172 13.13 -1.79 20.73
N PHE A 173 13.42 -2.86 19.97
CA PHE A 173 14.38 -2.81 18.87
C PHE A 173 14.00 -1.75 17.84
N LEU A 174 12.77 -1.75 17.32
CA LEU A 174 12.32 -0.78 16.31
C LEU A 174 12.39 0.66 16.82
N THR A 175 12.11 0.90 18.11
CA THR A 175 12.21 2.23 18.71
C THR A 175 13.64 2.78 18.67
N HIS A 176 14.62 1.93 18.91
CA HIS A 176 16.03 2.34 18.90
C HIS A 176 16.64 2.30 17.49
N TYR A 177 16.17 1.41 16.62
CA TYR A 177 16.73 1.22 15.30
C TYR A 177 16.23 2.26 14.29
N LYS A 178 14.93 2.62 14.31
CA LYS A 178 14.35 3.57 13.34
C LYS A 178 15.02 4.95 13.29
N PRO A 179 15.52 5.53 14.40
CA PRO A 179 16.26 6.80 14.35
C PRO A 179 17.69 6.69 13.80
N THR A 180 18.19 5.46 13.55
CA THR A 180 19.58 5.25 13.11
C THR A 180 19.81 5.59 11.64
N LYS A 181 21.06 5.91 11.30
CA LYS A 181 21.48 6.13 9.91
C LYS A 181 21.35 4.86 9.06
N GLU A 182 21.55 3.68 9.67
CA GLU A 182 21.44 2.38 9.04
C GLU A 182 19.99 2.12 8.58
N TYR A 183 19.02 2.35 9.47
CA TYR A 183 17.60 2.26 9.10
C TYR A 183 17.26 3.22 7.98
N ARG A 184 17.67 4.50 8.09
CA ARG A 184 17.41 5.51 7.06
C ARG A 184 17.98 5.09 5.69
N ARG A 185 19.21 4.53 5.68
CA ARG A 185 19.84 4.03 4.44
C ARG A 185 19.06 2.87 3.83
N LEU A 186 18.60 1.91 4.67
CA LEU A 186 17.77 0.80 4.22
C LEU A 186 16.42 1.30 3.69
N TYR A 187 15.79 2.20 4.43
CA TYR A 187 14.51 2.78 4.02
C TYR A 187 14.62 3.48 2.66
N LEU A 188 15.63 4.34 2.50
CA LEU A 188 15.87 5.04 1.22
C LEU A 188 16.21 4.07 0.08
N LYS A 189 16.92 2.99 0.38
CA LYS A 189 17.27 1.97 -0.64
C LYS A 189 16.05 1.24 -1.19
N TYR A 190 15.05 0.96 -0.37
CA TYR A 190 13.93 0.09 -0.71
C TYR A 190 12.58 0.82 -0.84
N TYR A 191 12.50 2.07 -0.39
CA TYR A 191 11.23 2.78 -0.25
C TYR A 191 11.29 4.26 -0.66
N SER A 192 12.36 4.72 -1.26
CA SER A 192 12.47 6.07 -1.81
C SER A 192 12.88 5.96 -3.27
N SER A 193 12.25 6.75 -4.13
CA SER A 193 12.77 7.02 -5.47
C SER A 193 14.18 7.62 -5.33
N LYS A 194 15.08 7.18 -6.18
CA LYS A 194 16.40 7.78 -6.30
C LYS A 194 16.31 9.16 -6.93
#